data_6f6519c9fd4b53b44d1a1c796d01419e
#
_entry.id   6f6519c9fd4b53b44d1a1c796d01419e
#
_cell.length_a   1.000
_cell.length_b   1.000
_cell.length_c   1.000
_cell.angle_alpha   90.00
_cell.angle_beta   90.00
_cell.angle_gamma   90.00
#
_symmetry.space_group_name_H-M   'P 1'
#
loop_
_entity.id
_entity.type
_entity.pdbx_description
1 polymer ?
#
loop_
_entity_poly.entity_id
_entity_poly.type
_entity_poly.pdbx_seq_one_letter_code
_entity_poly.pdbx_strand_id
1 'polypeptide(L)'
;TMEREERPSWADLRAPRSGLLPIVWVGLGLSVFQQFVGINVIFYYSSTLWQAVGFTEEDALTQTVLTSVTNIVVTLVAISLIDKIGRRVLLLIGSAGMTLMLGTLAVVFATADVVNGQPDLGPTSGPIALVAANLFVVFFGVSWGPMMWVLLGEMFPNRIRGAALAVAGFVQWIANWLVTVTFPALAAFSLGVAYGLYAFFALVSLLFTVKMVRETTGIELEDMQD
;
A
#
# COMPACT_ATOMS: atom_id res chain seq x y z
N THR A 1 9.88 -41.71 11.14
CA THR A 1 8.93 -41.08 12.09
C THR A 1 8.53 -39.75 11.49
N MET A 2 7.34 -39.67 10.88
CA MET A 2 6.73 -38.41 10.50
C MET A 2 6.39 -37.71 11.81
N GLU A 3 7.13 -36.64 12.16
CA GLU A 3 6.69 -35.73 13.19
C GLU A 3 5.33 -35.20 12.75
N ARG A 4 4.33 -35.39 13.62
CA ARG A 4 3.02 -34.75 13.45
C ARG A 4 3.27 -33.24 13.47
N GLU A 5 3.23 -32.61 12.31
CA GLU A 5 3.12 -31.16 12.24
C GLU A 5 1.88 -30.76 13.04
N GLU A 6 2.08 -30.23 14.23
CA GLU A 6 1.01 -29.67 15.04
C GLU A 6 0.33 -28.59 14.21
N ARG A 7 -0.96 -28.71 14.01
CA ARG A 7 -1.73 -27.71 13.24
C ARG A 7 -1.56 -26.35 13.90
N PRO A 8 -1.15 -25.29 13.16
CA PRO A 8 -0.96 -23.97 13.72
C PRO A 8 -2.23 -23.52 14.44
N SER A 9 -2.10 -23.16 15.72
CA SER A 9 -3.20 -22.73 16.56
C SER A 9 -3.19 -21.22 16.73
N TRP A 10 -4.35 -20.61 16.82
CA TRP A 10 -4.51 -19.21 17.21
C TRP A 10 -3.85 -18.87 18.56
N ALA A 11 -3.75 -19.85 19.44
CA ALA A 11 -3.06 -19.69 20.72
C ALA A 11 -1.56 -19.45 20.57
N ASP A 12 -0.95 -19.96 19.49
CA ASP A 12 0.49 -19.81 19.22
C ASP A 12 0.88 -18.36 18.81
N LEU A 13 -0.10 -17.56 18.40
CA LEU A 13 0.09 -16.14 18.09
C LEU A 13 0.18 -15.26 19.34
N ARG A 14 -0.15 -15.81 20.52
CA ARG A 14 -0.19 -15.04 21.78
C ARG A 14 1.16 -15.04 22.49
N ALA A 15 1.56 -13.85 22.94
CA ALA A 15 2.68 -13.70 23.86
C ALA A 15 2.21 -13.92 25.31
N PRO A 16 3.06 -14.47 26.21
CA PRO A 16 2.68 -14.78 27.59
C PRO A 16 2.20 -13.57 28.43
N ARG A 17 2.55 -12.34 28.03
CA ARG A 17 2.28 -11.11 28.80
C ARG A 17 1.62 -9.96 28.04
N SER A 18 1.53 -9.99 26.72
CA SER A 18 1.20 -8.79 25.90
C SER A 18 0.19 -8.99 24.77
N GLY A 19 -0.60 -10.05 24.81
CA GLY A 19 -1.57 -10.34 23.74
C GLY A 19 -0.93 -11.06 22.56
N LEU A 20 -0.68 -10.40 21.42
CA LEU A 20 -0.02 -11.01 20.26
C LEU A 20 1.50 -10.85 20.31
N LEU A 21 2.21 -11.77 19.65
CA LEU A 21 3.67 -11.69 19.50
C LEU A 21 4.06 -10.37 18.78
N PRO A 22 5.18 -9.72 19.14
CA PRO A 22 5.62 -8.47 18.52
C PRO A 22 5.73 -8.56 16.99
N ILE A 23 6.20 -9.69 16.47
CA ILE A 23 6.33 -9.92 15.04
C ILE A 23 4.97 -9.95 14.32
N VAL A 24 3.92 -10.44 14.99
CA VAL A 24 2.55 -10.41 14.46
C VAL A 24 2.06 -8.97 14.35
N TRP A 25 2.36 -8.11 15.33
CA TRP A 25 2.02 -6.69 15.25
C TRP A 25 2.71 -5.98 14.07
N VAL A 26 3.97 -6.34 13.77
CA VAL A 26 4.66 -5.83 12.57
C VAL A 26 3.93 -6.29 11.31
N GLY A 27 3.54 -7.55 11.22
CA GLY A 27 2.78 -8.08 10.09
C GLY A 27 1.41 -7.39 9.90
N LEU A 28 0.68 -7.14 11.01
CA LEU A 28 -0.58 -6.39 10.97
C LEU A 28 -0.36 -4.95 10.51
N GLY A 29 0.70 -4.29 10.98
CA GLY A 29 1.09 -2.95 10.54
C GLY A 29 1.36 -2.90 9.03
N LEU A 30 2.13 -3.84 8.50
CA LEU A 30 2.38 -3.96 7.07
C LEU A 30 1.07 -4.11 6.28
N SER A 31 0.16 -4.97 6.74
CA SER A 31 -1.14 -5.22 6.10
C SER A 31 -2.03 -3.98 6.08
N VAL A 32 -2.09 -3.24 7.18
CA VAL A 32 -2.89 -2.01 7.28
C VAL A 32 -2.31 -0.92 6.40
N PHE A 33 -1.00 -0.66 6.47
CA PHE A 33 -0.38 0.41 5.68
C PHE A 33 -0.44 0.15 4.18
N GLN A 34 -0.33 -1.11 3.74
CA GLN A 34 -0.48 -1.44 2.32
C GLN A 34 -1.82 -0.93 1.75
N GLN A 35 -2.87 -0.96 2.54
CA GLN A 35 -4.19 -0.51 2.09
C GLN A 35 -4.44 0.99 2.38
N PHE A 36 -3.97 1.49 3.51
CA PHE A 36 -4.22 2.86 3.96
C PHE A 36 -3.49 3.92 3.13
N VAL A 37 -2.50 3.54 2.33
CA VAL A 37 -1.93 4.43 1.29
C VAL A 37 -2.88 4.68 0.12
N GLY A 38 -4.04 4.02 0.07
CA GLY A 38 -5.10 4.31 -0.87
C GLY A 38 -4.92 3.71 -2.28
N ILE A 39 -4.12 2.66 -2.43
CA ILE A 39 -3.85 2.07 -3.76
C ILE A 39 -5.14 1.62 -4.47
N ASN A 40 -6.05 0.99 -3.75
CA ASN A 40 -7.29 0.49 -4.34
C ASN A 40 -8.25 1.61 -4.74
N VAL A 41 -8.14 2.79 -4.16
CA VAL A 41 -8.88 3.98 -4.58
C VAL A 41 -8.49 4.37 -6.01
N ILE A 42 -7.20 4.35 -6.33
CA ILE A 42 -6.73 4.65 -7.69
C ILE A 42 -7.29 3.65 -8.70
N PHE A 43 -7.41 2.36 -8.36
CA PHE A 43 -7.93 1.36 -9.29
C PHE A 43 -9.47 1.33 -9.36
N TYR A 44 -10.15 1.38 -8.22
CA TYR A 44 -11.62 1.22 -8.18
C TYR A 44 -12.37 2.47 -8.61
N TYR A 45 -11.80 3.65 -8.38
CA TYR A 45 -12.43 4.94 -8.67
C TYR A 45 -11.71 5.75 -9.75
N SER A 46 -10.73 5.16 -10.43
CA SER A 46 -9.87 5.82 -11.43
C SER A 46 -10.69 6.55 -12.49
N SER A 47 -11.58 5.85 -13.20
CA SER A 47 -12.37 6.46 -14.29
C SER A 47 -13.27 7.57 -13.76
N THR A 48 -13.95 7.36 -12.64
CA THR A 48 -14.81 8.38 -12.01
C THR A 48 -13.99 9.60 -11.59
N LEU A 49 -12.80 9.39 -11.03
CA LEU A 49 -11.91 10.46 -10.61
C LEU A 49 -11.46 11.32 -11.82
N TRP A 50 -11.01 10.67 -12.90
CA TRP A 50 -10.54 11.37 -14.08
C TRP A 50 -11.67 12.12 -14.80
N GLN A 51 -12.89 11.56 -14.84
CA GLN A 51 -14.06 12.25 -15.36
C GLN A 51 -14.41 13.48 -14.49
N ALA A 52 -14.33 13.35 -13.16
CA ALA A 52 -14.60 14.47 -12.26
C ALA A 52 -13.64 15.65 -12.43
N VAL A 53 -12.45 15.42 -12.97
CA VAL A 53 -11.46 16.48 -13.26
C VAL A 53 -11.42 16.86 -14.75
N GLY A 54 -12.47 16.53 -15.52
CA GLY A 54 -12.67 17.04 -16.87
C GLY A 54 -12.16 16.13 -18.00
N PHE A 55 -11.70 14.91 -17.70
CA PHE A 55 -11.38 13.94 -18.76
C PHE A 55 -12.66 13.39 -19.39
N THR A 56 -12.61 13.11 -20.68
CA THR A 56 -13.68 12.34 -21.34
C THR A 56 -13.75 10.92 -20.76
N GLU A 57 -14.87 10.23 -20.91
CA GLU A 57 -15.00 8.85 -20.45
C GLU A 57 -13.97 7.93 -21.13
N GLU A 58 -13.74 8.12 -22.43
CA GLU A 58 -12.76 7.36 -23.21
C GLU A 58 -11.33 7.58 -22.71
N ASP A 59 -10.93 8.83 -22.45
CA ASP A 59 -9.62 9.18 -21.93
C ASP A 59 -9.44 8.63 -20.51
N ALA A 60 -10.48 8.73 -19.66
CA ALA A 60 -10.45 8.21 -18.30
C ALA A 60 -10.29 6.68 -18.25
N LEU A 61 -10.97 5.96 -19.14
CA LEU A 61 -10.80 4.51 -19.29
C LEU A 61 -9.41 4.14 -19.79
N THR A 62 -8.91 4.89 -20.79
CA THR A 62 -7.55 4.71 -21.33
C THR A 62 -6.50 4.90 -20.23
N GLN A 63 -6.63 5.92 -19.38
CA GLN A 63 -5.75 6.14 -18.25
C GLN A 63 -5.82 4.99 -17.22
N THR A 64 -7.01 4.46 -16.96
CA THR A 64 -7.19 3.31 -16.07
C THR A 64 -6.44 2.07 -16.60
N VAL A 65 -6.52 1.82 -17.91
CA VAL A 65 -5.78 0.71 -18.54
C VAL A 65 -4.27 0.95 -18.46
N LEU A 66 -3.79 2.15 -18.79
CA LEU A 66 -2.36 2.50 -18.71
C LEU A 66 -1.82 2.31 -17.28
N THR A 67 -2.55 2.79 -16.29
CA THR A 67 -2.20 2.64 -14.87
C THR A 67 -2.13 1.16 -14.48
N SER A 68 -3.08 0.34 -14.93
CA SER A 68 -3.11 -1.11 -14.65
C SER A 68 -1.95 -1.85 -15.31
N VAL A 69 -1.65 -1.55 -16.57
CA VAL A 69 -0.48 -2.11 -17.28
C VAL A 69 0.82 -1.69 -16.60
N THR A 70 0.94 -0.42 -16.23
CA THR A 70 2.09 0.10 -15.49
C THR A 70 2.30 -0.70 -14.20
N ASN A 71 1.24 -0.93 -13.42
CA ASN A 71 1.33 -1.69 -12.17
C ASN A 71 1.84 -3.13 -12.41
N ILE A 72 1.35 -3.81 -13.46
CA ILE A 72 1.80 -5.16 -13.80
C ILE A 72 3.30 -5.15 -14.15
N VAL A 73 3.72 -4.26 -15.06
CA VAL A 73 5.12 -4.16 -15.51
C VAL A 73 6.04 -3.86 -14.33
N VAL A 74 5.68 -2.89 -13.51
CA VAL A 74 6.49 -2.48 -12.36
C VAL A 74 6.57 -3.59 -11.31
N THR A 75 5.50 -4.35 -11.10
CA THR A 75 5.52 -5.51 -10.21
C THR A 75 6.47 -6.60 -10.71
N LEU A 76 6.49 -6.88 -12.01
CA LEU A 76 7.45 -7.83 -12.60
C LEU A 76 8.90 -7.35 -12.44
N VAL A 77 9.15 -6.06 -12.62
CA VAL A 77 10.47 -5.45 -12.34
C VAL A 77 10.83 -5.59 -10.87
N ALA A 78 9.89 -5.33 -9.95
CA ALA A 78 10.11 -5.46 -8.52
C ALA A 78 10.53 -6.88 -8.13
N ILE A 79 9.88 -7.91 -8.66
CA ILE A 79 10.24 -9.31 -8.42
C ILE A 79 11.70 -9.59 -8.81
N SER A 80 12.19 -8.98 -9.88
CA SER A 80 13.59 -9.13 -10.32
C SER A 80 14.60 -8.36 -9.46
N LEU A 81 14.16 -7.35 -8.73
CA LEU A 81 15.01 -6.46 -7.91
C LEU A 81 15.04 -6.85 -6.43
N ILE A 82 14.04 -7.61 -5.96
CA ILE A 82 13.82 -7.89 -4.54
C ILE A 82 15.06 -8.50 -3.86
N ASP A 83 15.71 -9.47 -4.50
CA ASP A 83 16.88 -10.15 -3.94
C ASP A 83 18.17 -9.34 -4.07
N LYS A 84 18.19 -8.31 -4.93
CA LYS A 84 19.36 -7.47 -5.17
C LYS A 84 19.40 -6.24 -4.27
N ILE A 85 18.22 -5.63 -4.03
CA ILE A 85 18.11 -4.34 -3.31
C ILE A 85 17.74 -4.58 -1.84
N GLY A 86 16.98 -5.63 -1.56
CA GLY A 86 16.46 -5.93 -0.23
C GLY A 86 15.04 -5.41 -0.02
N ARG A 87 14.30 -6.14 0.82
CA ARG A 87 12.87 -5.90 1.06
C ARG A 87 12.64 -4.59 1.79
N ARG A 88 13.41 -4.34 2.84
CA ARG A 88 13.31 -3.12 3.64
C ARG A 88 13.64 -1.86 2.83
N VAL A 89 14.71 -1.91 2.04
CA VAL A 89 15.13 -0.77 1.21
C VAL A 89 14.07 -0.42 0.18
N LEU A 90 13.48 -1.43 -0.49
CA LEU A 90 12.38 -1.21 -1.43
C LEU A 90 11.17 -0.59 -0.77
N LEU A 91 10.79 -1.05 0.44
CA LEU A 91 9.69 -0.43 1.20
C LEU A 91 9.98 1.03 1.56
N LEU A 92 11.21 1.37 1.94
CA LEU A 92 11.59 2.76 2.25
C LEU A 92 11.50 3.66 1.02
N ILE A 93 12.04 3.22 -0.12
CA ILE A 93 11.96 3.96 -1.40
C ILE A 93 10.50 4.15 -1.80
N GLY A 94 9.71 3.09 -1.73
CA GLY A 94 8.29 3.14 -2.05
C GLY A 94 7.51 4.08 -1.15
N SER A 95 7.68 3.99 0.17
CA SER A 95 6.98 4.86 1.12
C SER A 95 7.34 6.33 0.93
N ALA A 96 8.62 6.65 0.69
CA ALA A 96 9.06 8.01 0.42
C ALA A 96 8.44 8.54 -0.89
N GLY A 97 8.53 7.75 -1.97
CA GLY A 97 7.95 8.10 -3.26
C GLY A 97 6.43 8.26 -3.20
N MET A 98 5.72 7.33 -2.54
CA MET A 98 4.27 7.44 -2.34
C MET A 98 3.89 8.68 -1.54
N THR A 99 4.63 9.01 -0.49
CA THR A 99 4.39 10.22 0.31
C THR A 99 4.50 11.48 -0.55
N LEU A 100 5.52 11.58 -1.40
CA LEU A 100 5.71 12.71 -2.30
C LEU A 100 4.59 12.79 -3.34
N MET A 101 4.24 11.69 -3.98
CA MET A 101 3.23 11.69 -5.05
C MET A 101 1.83 11.94 -4.52
N LEU A 102 1.44 11.31 -3.42
CA LEU A 102 0.16 11.57 -2.75
C LEU A 102 0.09 12.98 -2.16
N GLY A 103 1.19 13.50 -1.63
CA GLY A 103 1.30 14.87 -1.19
C GLY A 103 1.13 15.87 -2.36
N THR A 104 1.71 15.58 -3.51
CA THR A 104 1.50 16.36 -4.74
C THR A 104 0.03 16.36 -5.15
N LEU A 105 -0.62 15.18 -5.17
CA LEU A 105 -2.05 15.08 -5.47
C LEU A 105 -2.89 15.87 -4.46
N ALA A 106 -2.57 15.77 -3.16
CA ALA A 106 -3.26 16.52 -2.12
C ALA A 106 -3.21 18.02 -2.36
N VAL A 107 -2.02 18.56 -2.69
CA VAL A 107 -1.84 19.98 -2.97
C VAL A 107 -2.59 20.37 -4.25
N VAL A 108 -2.45 19.61 -5.33
CA VAL A 108 -3.10 19.90 -6.60
C VAL A 108 -4.62 19.96 -6.43
N PHE A 109 -5.22 18.98 -5.75
CA PHE A 109 -6.66 19.00 -5.52
C PHE A 109 -7.12 20.01 -4.48
N ALA A 110 -6.29 20.36 -3.49
CA ALA A 110 -6.62 21.39 -2.50
C ALA A 110 -6.56 22.82 -3.08
N THR A 111 -5.77 23.02 -4.13
CA THR A 111 -5.61 24.33 -4.79
C THR A 111 -6.39 24.46 -6.09
N ALA A 112 -7.13 23.42 -6.48
CA ALA A 112 -7.97 23.43 -7.68
C ALA A 112 -9.15 24.37 -7.51
N ASP A 113 -9.48 25.13 -8.56
CA ASP A 113 -10.70 25.89 -8.62
C ASP A 113 -11.91 24.96 -8.68
N VAL A 114 -13.02 25.38 -8.08
CA VAL A 114 -14.27 24.61 -8.12
C VAL A 114 -15.21 25.22 -9.14
N VAL A 115 -15.43 24.53 -10.24
CA VAL A 115 -16.36 24.92 -11.30
C VAL A 115 -17.52 23.93 -11.33
N ASN A 116 -18.75 24.42 -11.21
CA ASN A 116 -19.97 23.59 -11.16
C ASN A 116 -19.94 22.46 -10.11
N GLY A 117 -19.26 22.68 -8.97
CA GLY A 117 -19.15 21.69 -7.89
C GLY A 117 -18.09 20.60 -8.12
N GLN A 118 -17.31 20.72 -9.19
CA GLN A 118 -16.20 19.80 -9.49
C GLN A 118 -14.86 20.55 -9.51
N PRO A 119 -13.73 19.90 -9.12
CA PRO A 119 -12.42 20.52 -9.20
C PRO A 119 -12.01 20.66 -10.68
N ASP A 120 -11.68 21.89 -11.07
CA ASP A 120 -11.06 22.20 -12.36
C ASP A 120 -9.54 22.33 -12.17
N LEU A 121 -8.81 21.38 -12.71
CA LEU A 121 -7.36 21.34 -12.58
C LEU A 121 -6.64 22.25 -13.59
N GLY A 122 -7.35 22.70 -14.61
CA GLY A 122 -6.75 23.52 -15.66
C GLY A 122 -5.60 22.81 -16.42
N PRO A 123 -4.97 23.53 -17.36
CA PRO A 123 -4.00 22.94 -18.30
C PRO A 123 -2.66 22.54 -17.67
N THR A 124 -2.35 23.05 -16.49
CA THR A 124 -1.06 22.77 -15.82
C THR A 124 -1.21 21.71 -14.73
N SER A 125 -2.22 21.85 -13.88
CA SER A 125 -2.41 20.96 -12.72
C SER A 125 -2.95 19.57 -13.11
N GLY A 126 -3.72 19.46 -14.19
CA GLY A 126 -4.21 18.18 -14.71
C GLY A 126 -3.09 17.21 -15.08
N PRO A 127 -2.12 17.59 -15.94
CA PRO A 127 -0.96 16.74 -16.23
C PRO A 127 -0.11 16.41 -15.00
N ILE A 128 0.06 17.35 -14.05
CA ILE A 128 0.79 17.09 -12.81
C ILE A 128 0.08 16.01 -11.98
N ALA A 129 -1.24 16.10 -11.83
CA ALA A 129 -2.03 15.09 -11.12
C ALA A 129 -1.92 13.72 -11.78
N LEU A 130 -1.98 13.67 -13.11
CA LEU A 130 -1.86 12.45 -13.89
C LEU A 130 -0.50 11.77 -13.69
N VAL A 131 0.58 12.54 -13.81
CA VAL A 131 1.94 12.03 -13.59
C VAL A 131 2.13 11.58 -12.15
N ALA A 132 1.69 12.36 -11.17
CA ALA A 132 1.79 12.01 -9.76
C ALA A 132 1.02 10.73 -9.43
N ALA A 133 -0.19 10.54 -9.95
CA ALA A 133 -0.97 9.33 -9.75
C ALA A 133 -0.28 8.09 -10.34
N ASN A 134 0.24 8.18 -11.56
CA ASN A 134 0.97 7.07 -12.17
C ASN A 134 2.29 6.77 -11.45
N LEU A 135 3.05 7.78 -11.04
CA LEU A 135 4.27 7.58 -10.24
C LEU A 135 3.97 7.00 -8.86
N PHE A 136 2.85 7.37 -8.23
CA PHE A 136 2.39 6.70 -7.02
C PHE A 136 2.20 5.20 -7.23
N VAL A 137 1.56 4.79 -8.34
CA VAL A 137 1.38 3.37 -8.69
C VAL A 137 2.73 2.69 -8.95
N VAL A 138 3.69 3.38 -9.59
CA VAL A 138 5.06 2.87 -9.78
C VAL A 138 5.73 2.62 -8.42
N PHE A 139 5.73 3.61 -7.52
CA PHE A 139 6.34 3.45 -6.20
C PHE A 139 5.67 2.36 -5.36
N PHE A 140 4.35 2.23 -5.44
CA PHE A 140 3.64 1.13 -4.79
C PHE A 140 4.00 -0.21 -5.41
N GLY A 141 3.94 -0.33 -6.74
CA GLY A 141 4.16 -1.58 -7.46
C GLY A 141 5.58 -2.12 -7.34
N VAL A 142 6.60 -1.24 -7.24
CA VAL A 142 7.99 -1.65 -7.03
C VAL A 142 8.28 -2.03 -5.56
N SER A 143 7.39 -1.72 -4.64
CA SER A 143 7.62 -1.88 -3.21
C SER A 143 6.47 -2.61 -2.51
N TRP A 144 5.53 -1.86 -1.95
CA TRP A 144 4.47 -2.35 -1.07
C TRP A 144 3.58 -3.42 -1.70
N GLY A 145 3.38 -3.40 -3.02
CA GLY A 145 2.58 -4.40 -3.72
C GLY A 145 3.08 -5.82 -3.44
N PRO A 146 4.24 -6.20 -3.94
CA PRO A 146 4.80 -7.54 -3.73
C PRO A 146 5.48 -7.72 -2.37
N MET A 147 6.19 -6.69 -1.83
CA MET A 147 7.06 -6.83 -0.67
C MET A 147 6.32 -7.21 0.61
N MET A 148 5.12 -6.70 0.82
CA MET A 148 4.35 -7.02 2.03
C MET A 148 4.14 -8.54 2.16
N TRP A 149 3.69 -9.19 1.11
CA TRP A 149 3.44 -10.64 1.13
C TRP A 149 4.71 -11.47 1.27
N VAL A 150 5.79 -11.05 0.61
CA VAL A 150 7.10 -11.71 0.73
C VAL A 150 7.61 -11.60 2.17
N LEU A 151 7.61 -10.39 2.74
CA LEU A 151 8.03 -10.18 4.12
C LEU A 151 7.20 -10.99 5.12
N LEU A 152 5.87 -11.02 4.98
CA LEU A 152 5.01 -11.83 5.84
C LEU A 152 5.36 -13.33 5.75
N GLY A 153 5.69 -13.81 4.54
CA GLY A 153 6.11 -15.20 4.33
C GLY A 153 7.47 -15.52 4.94
N GLU A 154 8.41 -14.57 4.92
CA GLU A 154 9.77 -14.73 5.40
C GLU A 154 9.91 -14.50 6.91
N MET A 155 9.23 -13.48 7.46
CA MET A 155 9.41 -13.06 8.85
C MET A 155 8.71 -13.96 9.87
N PHE A 156 7.64 -14.67 9.49
CA PHE A 156 6.92 -15.52 10.43
C PHE A 156 7.58 -16.90 10.58
N PRO A 157 7.91 -17.33 11.81
CA PRO A 157 8.38 -18.68 12.09
C PRO A 157 7.41 -19.74 11.54
N ASN A 158 7.94 -20.87 11.08
CA ASN A 158 7.16 -21.96 10.47
C ASN A 158 5.95 -22.37 11.32
N ARG A 159 6.13 -22.46 12.64
CA ARG A 159 5.09 -22.87 13.59
C ARG A 159 3.85 -21.99 13.53
N ILE A 160 4.00 -20.66 13.38
CA ILE A 160 2.88 -19.70 13.44
C ILE A 160 2.51 -19.13 12.06
N ARG A 161 3.32 -19.38 11.04
CA ARG A 161 3.22 -18.73 9.71
C ARG A 161 1.81 -18.80 9.12
N GLY A 162 1.21 -19.97 9.10
CA GLY A 162 -0.14 -20.16 8.52
C GLY A 162 -1.20 -19.32 9.23
N ALA A 163 -1.21 -19.34 10.57
CA ALA A 163 -2.16 -18.56 11.36
C ALA A 163 -1.87 -17.05 11.27
N ALA A 164 -0.60 -16.64 11.32
CA ALA A 164 -0.20 -15.24 11.20
C ALA A 164 -0.54 -14.64 9.83
N LEU A 165 -0.30 -15.38 8.74
CA LEU A 165 -0.70 -14.96 7.39
C LEU A 165 -2.23 -14.84 7.24
N ALA A 166 -2.99 -15.75 7.84
CA ALA A 166 -4.46 -15.67 7.82
C ALA A 166 -4.97 -14.41 8.53
N VAL A 167 -4.41 -14.09 9.72
CA VAL A 167 -4.77 -12.86 10.46
C VAL A 167 -4.34 -11.62 9.69
N ALA A 168 -3.12 -11.58 9.17
CA ALA A 168 -2.61 -10.46 8.40
C ALA A 168 -3.47 -10.20 7.15
N GLY A 169 -3.82 -11.27 6.41
CA GLY A 169 -4.72 -11.19 5.26
C GLY A 169 -6.12 -10.72 5.62
N PHE A 170 -6.68 -11.21 6.72
CA PHE A 170 -8.00 -10.76 7.20
C PHE A 170 -7.99 -9.27 7.55
N VAL A 171 -6.99 -8.80 8.29
CA VAL A 171 -6.83 -7.38 8.65
C VAL A 171 -6.60 -6.52 7.40
N GLN A 172 -5.82 -7.00 6.43
CA GLN A 172 -5.63 -6.32 5.15
C GLN A 172 -6.95 -6.10 4.41
N TRP A 173 -7.82 -7.13 4.34
CA TRP A 173 -9.11 -7.00 3.68
C TRP A 173 -10.09 -6.08 4.42
N ILE A 174 -10.06 -6.07 5.76
CA ILE A 174 -10.81 -5.09 6.55
C ILE A 174 -10.30 -3.67 6.24
N ALA A 175 -8.99 -3.47 6.20
CA ALA A 175 -8.39 -2.17 5.88
C ALA A 175 -8.77 -1.72 4.45
N ASN A 176 -8.73 -2.64 3.47
CA ASN A 176 -9.19 -2.38 2.11
C ASN A 176 -10.67 -1.96 2.07
N TRP A 177 -11.52 -2.73 2.72
CA TRP A 177 -12.95 -2.40 2.81
C TRP A 177 -13.18 -1.01 3.41
N LEU A 178 -12.50 -0.70 4.52
CA LEU A 178 -12.63 0.58 5.20
C LEU A 178 -12.23 1.74 4.28
N VAL A 179 -11.08 1.66 3.61
CA VAL A 179 -10.60 2.67 2.65
C VAL A 179 -11.58 2.83 1.50
N THR A 180 -12.06 1.72 0.93
CA THR A 180 -12.96 1.74 -0.22
C THR A 180 -14.32 2.34 0.11
N VAL A 181 -14.90 1.99 1.27
CA VAL A 181 -16.22 2.49 1.69
C VAL A 181 -16.18 3.97 2.12
N THR A 182 -15.06 4.42 2.71
CA THR A 182 -14.93 5.80 3.18
C THR A 182 -14.53 6.78 2.08
N PHE A 183 -13.91 6.30 1.00
CA PHE A 183 -13.41 7.18 -0.07
C PHE A 183 -14.49 8.07 -0.71
N PRO A 184 -15.68 7.58 -1.11
CA PRO A 184 -16.69 8.43 -1.72
C PRO A 184 -17.11 9.61 -0.81
N ALA A 185 -17.22 9.38 0.48
CA ALA A 185 -17.55 10.44 1.44
C ALA A 185 -16.38 11.44 1.59
N LEU A 186 -15.15 10.95 1.64
CA LEU A 186 -13.96 11.81 1.68
C LEU A 186 -13.81 12.61 0.39
N ALA A 187 -14.02 11.99 -0.76
CA ALA A 187 -13.94 12.65 -2.08
C ALA A 187 -15.03 13.74 -2.24
N ALA A 188 -16.24 13.47 -1.77
CA ALA A 188 -17.33 14.44 -1.76
C ALA A 188 -17.05 15.63 -0.81
N PHE A 189 -16.33 15.40 0.28
CA PHE A 189 -15.90 16.46 1.17
C PHE A 189 -14.75 17.27 0.55
N SER A 190 -13.64 16.61 0.18
CA SER A 190 -12.50 17.21 -0.50
C SER A 190 -11.53 16.14 -0.98
N LEU A 191 -11.22 16.12 -2.27
CA LEU A 191 -10.16 15.28 -2.83
C LEU A 191 -8.79 15.61 -2.25
N GLY A 192 -8.50 16.90 -2.01
CA GLY A 192 -7.26 17.32 -1.36
C GLY A 192 -7.09 16.72 0.05
N VAL A 193 -8.17 16.68 0.85
CA VAL A 193 -8.16 16.04 2.17
C VAL A 193 -8.01 14.52 2.06
N ALA A 194 -8.70 13.88 1.11
CA ALA A 194 -8.60 12.44 0.89
C ALA A 194 -7.16 12.02 0.56
N TYR A 195 -6.53 12.66 -0.43
CA TYR A 195 -5.14 12.38 -0.79
C TYR A 195 -4.14 12.81 0.29
N GLY A 196 -4.42 13.88 1.02
CA GLY A 196 -3.63 14.30 2.19
C GLY A 196 -3.62 13.24 3.29
N LEU A 197 -4.76 12.61 3.56
CA LEU A 197 -4.87 11.50 4.51
C LEU A 197 -4.04 10.28 4.04
N TYR A 198 -4.11 9.93 2.77
CA TYR A 198 -3.29 8.83 2.24
C TYR A 198 -1.80 9.16 2.23
N ALA A 199 -1.41 10.40 1.94
CA ALA A 199 -0.03 10.88 2.06
C ALA A 199 0.48 10.79 3.51
N PHE A 200 -0.36 11.14 4.47
CA PHE A 200 -0.06 10.98 5.91
C PHE A 200 0.20 9.51 6.25
N PHE A 201 -0.65 8.58 5.81
CA PHE A 201 -0.41 7.15 6.06
C PHE A 201 0.82 6.62 5.32
N ALA A 202 1.15 7.12 4.13
CA ALA A 202 2.39 6.79 3.44
C ALA A 202 3.61 7.27 4.24
N LEU A 203 3.58 8.47 4.80
CA LEU A 203 4.63 8.98 5.69
C LEU A 203 4.75 8.15 6.98
N VAL A 204 3.64 7.80 7.60
CA VAL A 204 3.65 6.94 8.79
C VAL A 204 4.19 5.55 8.44
N SER A 205 3.86 5.00 7.26
CA SER A 205 4.40 3.73 6.78
C SER A 205 5.93 3.79 6.59
N LEU A 206 6.47 4.93 6.15
CA LEU A 206 7.91 5.17 6.06
C LEU A 206 8.55 5.09 7.46
N LEU A 207 7.99 5.80 8.44
CA LEU A 207 8.49 5.80 9.81
C LEU A 207 8.37 4.42 10.46
N PHE A 208 7.27 3.72 10.19
CA PHE A 208 7.05 2.35 10.63
C PHE A 208 8.12 1.41 10.05
N THR A 209 8.38 1.49 8.75
CA THR A 209 9.41 0.67 8.09
C THR A 209 10.80 0.94 8.66
N VAL A 210 11.15 2.21 8.89
CA VAL A 210 12.43 2.57 9.52
C VAL A 210 12.61 1.94 10.89
N LYS A 211 11.55 1.94 11.72
CA LYS A 211 11.64 1.55 13.14
C LYS A 211 11.36 0.08 13.40
N MET A 212 10.45 -0.53 12.63
CA MET A 212 9.86 -1.83 12.97
C MET A 212 10.21 -2.94 11.99
N VAL A 213 10.50 -2.60 10.72
CA VAL A 213 10.79 -3.61 9.71
C VAL A 213 12.29 -3.89 9.67
N ARG A 214 12.65 -5.15 9.88
CA ARG A 214 14.03 -5.63 9.71
C ARG A 214 14.23 -6.09 8.27
N GLU A 215 15.48 -6.04 7.79
CA GLU A 215 15.84 -6.62 6.49
C GLU A 215 15.86 -8.15 6.63
N THR A 216 15.29 -8.83 5.64
CA THR A 216 15.23 -10.29 5.61
C THR A 216 16.12 -10.91 4.53
N THR A 217 16.68 -10.08 3.65
CA THR A 217 17.53 -10.53 2.56
C THR A 217 18.79 -11.22 3.07
N GLY A 218 18.98 -12.49 2.68
CA GLY A 218 20.18 -13.26 3.01
C GLY A 218 20.23 -13.78 4.46
N ILE A 219 19.15 -13.67 5.22
CA ILE A 219 19.04 -14.23 6.57
C ILE A 219 18.26 -15.55 6.46
N GLU A 220 18.80 -16.64 7.00
CA GLU A 220 18.08 -17.90 7.06
C GLU A 220 16.91 -17.80 8.05
N LEU A 221 15.80 -18.49 7.74
CA LEU A 221 14.56 -18.45 8.52
C LEU A 221 14.75 -18.89 9.98
N GLU A 222 15.77 -19.68 10.23
CA GLU A 222 16.14 -20.20 11.56
C GLU A 222 16.83 -19.12 12.41
N ASP A 223 17.57 -18.19 11.79
CA ASP A 223 18.31 -17.11 12.46
C ASP A 223 17.41 -15.88 12.76
N MET A 224 16.17 -15.86 12.28
CA MET A 224 15.21 -14.78 12.56
C MET A 224 14.48 -14.93 13.91
N GLN A 225 14.83 -15.92 14.71
CA GLN A 225 14.15 -16.22 15.98
C GLN A 225 14.68 -15.46 17.20
N ASP A 226 15.73 -14.64 17.05
CA ASP A 226 16.34 -13.85 18.13
C ASP A 226 15.91 -12.36 18.14
#